data_cb3f5f0eafe3a7e61d62e192e010fa39
#
_entry.id   cb3f5f0eafe3a7e61d62e192e010fa39
#
_cell.length_a   1.000
_cell.length_b   1.000
_cell.length_c   1.000
_cell.angle_alpha   90.00
_cell.angle_beta   90.00
_cell.angle_gamma   90.00
#
_symmetry.space_group_name_H-M   'P 1'
#
loop_
_entity.id
_entity.type
_entity.pdbx_description
1 polymer ?
#
loop_
_entity_poly.entity_id
_entity_poly.type
_entity_poly.pdbx_seq_one_letter_code
_entity_poly.pdbx_strand_id
1 'polypeptide(L)'
;SRGLGDVYKRQTYTTISANLMVREIGISLFLACVGLGAGKGFIETIINEGGYVWIAYGAIITLLPLLIVGIIGRYVYKLNYYTLIGVLSGATTNPPALAYSNDLTSCDAPAVGYATVYPLTMFLRVLTAQILILALA
;
A
#
# COMPACT_ATOMS: atom_id res chain seq x y z
N SER A 1 -3.54 29.78 -35.54
CA SER A 1 -2.92 28.93 -34.48
C SER A 1 -3.61 29.02 -33.11
N ARG A 2 -4.92 29.28 -33.05
CA ARG A 2 -5.67 29.37 -31.78
C ARG A 2 -6.37 28.04 -31.35
N GLY A 3 -6.31 27.01 -32.19
CA GLY A 3 -7.08 25.77 -31.96
C GLY A 3 -6.37 24.69 -31.13
N LEU A 4 -5.04 24.64 -31.10
CA LEU A 4 -4.29 23.61 -30.38
C LEU A 4 -4.14 23.88 -28.87
N GLY A 5 -4.16 25.14 -28.46
CA GLY A 5 -4.11 25.52 -27.04
C GLY A 5 -5.39 25.22 -26.26
N ASP A 6 -6.54 25.20 -26.92
CA ASP A 6 -7.84 24.94 -26.29
C ASP A 6 -8.12 23.44 -26.13
N VAL A 7 -7.52 22.60 -26.98
CA VAL A 7 -7.62 21.13 -26.88
C VAL A 7 -6.81 20.63 -25.68
N TYR A 8 -5.66 21.22 -25.40
CA TYR A 8 -4.86 20.90 -24.20
C TYR A 8 -5.50 21.41 -22.90
N LYS A 9 -6.32 22.45 -22.94
CA LYS A 9 -7.06 22.95 -21.78
C LYS A 9 -8.33 22.14 -21.44
N ARG A 10 -8.77 21.25 -22.31
CA ARG A 10 -9.87 20.30 -22.05
C ARG A 10 -9.41 18.97 -21.44
N GLN A 11 -8.13 18.82 -21.14
CA GLN A 11 -7.69 17.71 -20.31
C GLN A 11 -8.23 17.93 -18.88
N THR A 12 -9.37 17.29 -18.63
CA THR A 12 -9.92 16.92 -17.32
C THR A 12 -9.34 17.70 -16.14
N TYR A 13 -9.78 18.97 -16.00
CA TYR A 13 -9.63 19.69 -14.74
C TYR A 13 -10.60 19.08 -13.72
N THR A 14 -10.27 17.92 -13.20
CA THR A 14 -10.85 17.46 -11.95
C THR A 14 -10.23 18.29 -10.84
N THR A 15 -11.08 18.97 -10.08
CA THR A 15 -10.61 19.69 -8.89
C THR A 15 -9.89 18.72 -7.96
N ILE A 16 -8.86 19.16 -7.25
CA ILE A 16 -8.10 18.33 -6.30
C ILE A 16 -9.06 17.61 -5.35
N SER A 17 -10.11 18.31 -4.88
CA SER A 17 -11.15 17.72 -4.03
C SER A 17 -11.92 16.59 -4.69
N ALA A 18 -12.25 16.69 -5.98
CA ALA A 18 -12.93 15.61 -6.70
C ALA A 18 -12.02 14.38 -6.87
N ASN A 19 -10.74 14.57 -7.15
CA ASN A 19 -9.77 13.48 -7.23
C ASN A 19 -9.61 12.76 -5.89
N LEU A 20 -9.54 13.50 -4.79
CA LEU A 20 -9.46 12.93 -3.44
C LEU A 20 -10.72 12.13 -3.11
N MET A 21 -11.92 12.66 -3.41
CA MET A 21 -13.19 11.97 -3.19
C MET A 21 -13.29 10.67 -4.01
N VAL A 22 -12.95 10.69 -5.29
CA VAL A 22 -12.95 9.50 -6.14
C VAL A 22 -11.94 8.45 -5.62
N ARG A 23 -10.78 8.88 -5.15
CA ARG A 23 -9.78 8.01 -4.54
C ARG A 23 -10.32 7.34 -3.28
N GLU A 24 -10.97 8.07 -2.38
CA GLU A 24 -11.54 7.52 -1.15
C GLU A 24 -12.67 6.52 -1.44
N ILE A 25 -13.55 6.85 -2.38
CA ILE A 25 -14.60 5.93 -2.85
C ILE A 25 -13.95 4.65 -3.43
N GLY A 26 -12.94 4.82 -4.28
CA GLY A 26 -12.22 3.69 -4.89
C GLY A 26 -11.56 2.78 -3.86
N ILE A 27 -10.90 3.34 -2.85
CA ILE A 27 -10.28 2.59 -1.76
C ILE A 27 -11.35 1.87 -0.93
N SER A 28 -12.44 2.54 -0.59
CA SER A 28 -13.54 1.96 0.19
C SER A 28 -14.21 0.79 -0.53
N LEU A 29 -14.51 0.94 -1.82
CA LEU A 29 -15.06 -0.13 -2.66
C LEU A 29 -14.08 -1.30 -2.80
N PHE A 30 -12.81 -1.02 -3.02
CA PHE A 30 -11.79 -2.06 -3.10
C PHE A 30 -11.72 -2.87 -1.80
N LEU A 31 -11.64 -2.20 -0.66
CA LEU A 31 -11.58 -2.87 0.64
C LEU A 31 -12.87 -3.66 0.94
N ALA A 32 -14.03 -3.12 0.56
CA ALA A 32 -15.31 -3.83 0.69
C ALA A 32 -15.34 -5.10 -0.17
N CYS A 33 -14.93 -5.03 -1.43
CA CYS A 33 -14.89 -6.19 -2.33
C CYS A 33 -13.92 -7.26 -1.83
N VAL A 34 -12.73 -6.87 -1.38
CA VAL A 34 -11.74 -7.80 -0.81
C VAL A 34 -12.26 -8.42 0.48
N GLY A 35 -12.87 -7.63 1.37
CA GLY A 35 -13.45 -8.11 2.62
C GLY A 35 -14.60 -9.10 2.41
N LEU A 36 -15.52 -8.80 1.49
CA LEU A 36 -16.63 -9.70 1.15
C LEU A 36 -16.14 -10.98 0.47
N GLY A 37 -15.15 -10.89 -0.41
CA GLY A 37 -14.54 -12.04 -1.07
C GLY A 37 -13.81 -12.96 -0.10
N ALA A 38 -13.01 -12.39 0.79
CA ALA A 38 -12.26 -13.13 1.80
C ALA A 38 -13.16 -13.68 2.92
N GLY A 39 -14.29 -13.03 3.21
CA GLY A 39 -15.20 -13.42 4.30
C GLY A 39 -15.93 -14.75 4.04
N LYS A 40 -16.11 -15.13 2.78
CA LYS A 40 -16.68 -16.43 2.42
C LYS A 40 -15.74 -17.57 2.83
N GLY A 41 -16.19 -18.39 3.76
CA GLY A 41 -15.41 -19.54 4.25
C GLY A 41 -14.37 -19.19 5.32
N PHE A 42 -14.13 -17.91 5.63
CA PHE A 42 -13.12 -17.49 6.61
C PHE A 42 -13.35 -18.13 8.00
N ILE A 43 -14.58 -18.05 8.50
CA ILE A 43 -14.94 -18.64 9.80
C ILE A 43 -14.82 -20.16 9.76
N GLU A 44 -15.25 -20.77 8.66
CA GLU A 44 -15.22 -22.22 8.47
C GLU A 44 -13.78 -22.74 8.43
N THR A 45 -12.88 -22.08 7.72
CA THR A 45 -11.45 -22.39 7.68
C THR A 45 -10.77 -22.23 9.05
N ILE A 46 -11.12 -21.17 9.79
CA ILE A 46 -10.56 -20.96 11.15
C ILE A 46 -10.98 -22.06 12.12
N ILE A 47 -12.23 -22.47 12.09
CA ILE A 47 -12.77 -23.41 13.06
C ILE A 47 -12.40 -24.85 12.70
N ASN A 48 -12.55 -25.24 11.42
CA ASN A 48 -12.44 -26.63 10.99
C ASN A 48 -11.02 -27.06 10.59
N GLU A 49 -10.21 -26.12 10.08
CA GLU A 49 -8.87 -26.43 9.52
C GLU A 49 -7.72 -25.91 10.41
N GLY A 50 -7.99 -25.50 11.64
CA GLY A 50 -6.97 -24.95 12.52
C GLY A 50 -6.39 -23.63 12.02
N GLY A 51 -7.22 -22.80 11.37
CA GLY A 51 -6.82 -21.56 10.73
C GLY A 51 -6.14 -20.53 11.64
N TYR A 52 -6.26 -20.69 12.96
CA TYR A 52 -5.53 -19.87 13.94
C TYR A 52 -4.01 -19.97 13.78
N VAL A 53 -3.49 -21.12 13.34
CA VAL A 53 -2.06 -21.31 13.07
C VAL A 53 -1.65 -20.50 11.82
N TRP A 54 -2.49 -20.49 10.79
CA TRP A 54 -2.27 -19.70 9.58
C TRP A 54 -2.32 -18.19 9.86
N ILE A 55 -3.21 -17.75 10.76
CA ILE A 55 -3.26 -16.35 11.22
C ILE A 55 -1.97 -15.98 11.94
N ALA A 56 -1.47 -16.85 12.82
CA ALA A 56 -0.20 -16.62 13.51
C ALA A 56 0.98 -16.53 12.55
N TYR A 57 1.08 -17.45 11.58
CA TYR A 57 2.11 -17.37 10.53
C TYR A 57 1.99 -16.10 9.69
N GLY A 58 0.76 -15.74 9.28
CA GLY A 58 0.52 -14.50 8.54
C GLY A 58 0.93 -13.25 9.32
N ALA A 59 0.64 -13.21 10.62
CA ALA A 59 1.06 -12.13 11.50
C ALA A 59 2.60 -12.04 11.60
N ILE A 60 3.28 -13.16 11.80
CA ILE A 60 4.75 -13.20 11.87
C ILE A 60 5.37 -12.74 10.54
N ILE A 61 4.91 -13.28 9.42
CA ILE A 61 5.42 -12.92 8.08
C ILE A 61 5.24 -11.44 7.77
N THR A 62 4.17 -10.83 8.28
CA THR A 62 3.88 -9.41 8.05
C THR A 62 4.61 -8.50 9.03
N LEU A 63 4.57 -8.81 10.33
CA LEU A 63 5.11 -7.94 11.37
C LEU A 63 6.64 -7.99 11.44
N LEU A 64 7.24 -9.17 11.28
CA LEU A 64 8.68 -9.34 11.42
C LEU A 64 9.49 -8.46 10.46
N PRO A 65 9.23 -8.45 9.14
CA PRO A 65 9.95 -7.57 8.22
C PRO A 65 9.69 -6.08 8.51
N LEU A 66 8.46 -5.70 8.87
CA LEU A 66 8.12 -4.33 9.21
C LEU A 66 8.90 -3.83 10.42
N LEU A 67 9.00 -4.64 11.46
CA LEU A 67 9.77 -4.31 12.66
C LEU A 67 11.26 -4.19 12.35
N ILE A 68 11.82 -5.15 11.60
CA ILE A 68 13.24 -5.12 11.21
C ILE A 68 13.57 -3.86 10.41
N VAL A 69 12.80 -3.58 9.36
CA VAL A 69 13.00 -2.40 8.51
C VAL A 69 12.76 -1.12 9.30
N GLY A 70 11.76 -1.09 10.17
CA GLY A 70 11.47 0.04 11.04
C GLY A 70 12.61 0.35 12.00
N ILE A 71 13.14 -0.67 12.67
CA ILE A 71 14.28 -0.53 13.60
C ILE A 71 15.54 -0.08 12.84
N ILE A 72 15.88 -0.73 11.74
CA ILE A 72 17.05 -0.36 10.93
C ILE A 72 16.89 1.07 10.39
N GLY A 73 15.74 1.41 9.84
CA GLY A 73 15.45 2.75 9.32
C GLY A 73 15.59 3.84 10.40
N ARG A 74 15.15 3.54 11.62
CA ARG A 74 15.20 4.50 12.72
C ARG A 74 16.59 4.61 13.36
N TYR A 75 17.25 3.49 13.65
CA TYR A 75 18.49 3.47 14.41
C TYR A 75 19.75 3.59 13.52
N VAL A 76 19.75 2.95 12.35
CA VAL A 76 20.91 2.96 11.45
C VAL A 76 20.86 4.17 10.52
N TYR A 77 19.74 4.35 9.80
CA TYR A 77 19.59 5.45 8.85
C TYR A 77 19.10 6.75 9.48
N LYS A 78 18.69 6.73 10.75
CA LYS A 78 18.17 7.89 11.49
C LYS A 78 17.07 8.65 10.74
N LEU A 79 16.23 7.91 10.01
CA LEU A 79 15.13 8.51 9.26
C LEU A 79 14.14 9.22 10.19
N ASN A 80 13.59 10.32 9.70
CA ASN A 80 12.48 10.97 10.37
C ASN A 80 11.30 10.01 10.48
N TYR A 81 10.58 10.06 11.59
CA TYR A 81 9.41 9.20 11.86
C TYR A 81 8.38 9.21 10.73
N TYR A 82 8.04 10.38 10.21
CA TYR A 82 7.07 10.51 9.12
C TYR A 82 7.56 9.94 7.79
N THR A 83 8.83 10.14 7.47
CA THR A 83 9.46 9.51 6.30
C THR A 83 9.48 7.99 6.43
N LEU A 84 9.78 7.48 7.64
CA LEU A 84 9.81 6.05 7.91
C LEU A 84 8.43 5.41 7.74
N ILE A 85 7.36 6.05 8.22
CA ILE A 85 5.99 5.56 8.00
C ILE A 85 5.66 5.52 6.52
N GLY A 86 6.05 6.53 5.75
CA GLY A 86 5.88 6.55 4.29
C GLY A 86 6.61 5.39 3.61
N VAL A 87 7.87 5.15 3.98
CA VAL A 87 8.68 4.02 3.48
C VAL A 87 8.03 2.68 3.81
N LEU A 88 7.59 2.47 5.04
CA LEU A 88 6.90 1.23 5.46
C LEU A 88 5.57 1.04 4.74
N SER A 89 4.78 2.10 4.59
CA SER A 89 3.51 2.06 3.83
C SER A 89 3.75 1.76 2.35
N GLY A 90 4.82 2.32 1.76
CA GLY A 90 5.25 2.04 0.39
C GLY A 90 5.75 0.61 0.21
N ALA A 91 6.53 0.10 1.14
CA ALA A 91 7.04 -1.27 1.13
C ALA A 91 5.92 -2.31 1.26
N THR A 92 4.89 -2.02 2.03
CA THR A 92 3.70 -2.88 2.17
C THR A 92 2.64 -2.63 1.10
N THR A 93 2.86 -1.64 0.21
CA THR A 93 1.89 -1.23 -0.82
C THR A 93 0.51 -0.90 -0.23
N ASN A 94 0.50 -0.15 0.88
CA ASN A 94 -0.69 0.16 1.66
C ASN A 94 -1.08 1.65 1.52
N PRO A 95 -1.92 2.03 0.52
CA PRO A 95 -2.38 3.40 0.33
C PRO A 95 -3.21 3.95 1.50
N PRO A 96 -4.07 3.16 2.19
CA PRO A 96 -4.78 3.64 3.37
C PRO A 96 -3.86 4.08 4.50
N ALA A 97 -2.75 3.36 4.75
CA ALA A 97 -1.76 3.74 5.75
C ALA A 97 -1.06 5.06 5.39
N LEU A 98 -0.80 5.30 4.09
CA LEU A 98 -0.28 6.58 3.62
C LEU A 98 -1.29 7.71 3.84
N ALA A 99 -2.57 7.50 3.50
CA ALA A 99 -3.62 8.48 3.71
C ALA A 99 -3.70 8.90 5.18
N TYR A 100 -3.78 7.92 6.08
CA TYR A 100 -3.79 8.16 7.53
C TYR A 100 -2.55 8.92 8.00
N SER A 101 -1.35 8.57 7.51
CA SER A 101 -0.13 9.27 7.91
C SER A 101 -0.05 10.72 7.39
N ASN A 102 -0.61 10.99 6.22
CA ASN A 102 -0.72 12.36 5.71
C ASN A 102 -1.72 13.21 6.51
N ASP A 103 -2.78 12.60 7.03
CA ASP A 103 -3.75 13.29 7.88
C ASP A 103 -3.18 13.65 9.26
N LEU A 104 -2.22 12.87 9.74
CA LEU A 104 -1.53 13.12 11.02
C LEU A 104 -0.45 14.20 10.95
N THR A 105 -0.01 14.57 9.78
CA THR A 105 1.07 15.53 9.58
C THR A 105 0.74 16.51 8.48
N SER A 106 1.17 17.76 8.65
CA SER A 106 1.06 18.79 7.62
C SER A 106 2.27 18.85 6.68
N CYS A 107 3.12 17.81 6.67
CA CYS A 107 4.29 17.74 5.80
C CYS A 107 4.18 16.59 4.78
N ASP A 108 4.82 16.76 3.63
CA ASP A 108 4.82 15.77 2.53
C ASP A 108 5.78 14.58 2.75
N ALA A 109 6.45 14.50 3.90
CA ALA A 109 7.46 13.48 4.18
C ALA A 109 6.94 12.03 4.02
N PRO A 110 5.72 11.67 4.47
CA PRO A 110 5.19 10.33 4.24
C PRO A 110 4.95 10.04 2.75
N ALA A 111 4.40 11.00 2.02
CA ALA A 111 4.13 10.86 0.59
C ALA A 111 5.41 10.67 -0.22
N VAL A 112 6.46 11.42 0.09
CA VAL A 112 7.78 11.29 -0.54
C VAL A 112 8.40 9.94 -0.23
N GLY A 113 8.39 9.50 1.03
CA GLY A 113 8.89 8.18 1.43
C GLY A 113 8.15 7.04 0.72
N TYR A 114 6.84 7.12 0.64
CA TYR A 114 5.99 6.17 -0.08
C TYR A 114 6.34 6.11 -1.58
N ALA A 115 6.34 7.27 -2.25
CA ALA A 115 6.58 7.35 -3.68
C ALA A 115 7.97 6.83 -4.10
N THR A 116 8.96 6.95 -3.23
CA THR A 116 10.31 6.46 -3.47
C THR A 116 10.39 4.93 -3.46
N VAL A 117 9.67 4.28 -2.54
CA VAL A 117 9.81 2.83 -2.30
C VAL A 117 8.77 2.02 -3.07
N TYR A 118 7.57 2.56 -3.26
CA TYR A 118 6.45 1.86 -3.87
C TYR A 118 6.75 1.24 -5.26
N PRO A 119 7.34 1.97 -6.24
CA PRO A 119 7.61 1.40 -7.56
C PRO A 119 8.60 0.24 -7.50
N LEU A 120 9.66 0.39 -6.67
CA LEU A 120 10.67 -0.65 -6.48
C LEU A 120 10.06 -1.91 -5.85
N THR A 121 9.20 -1.73 -4.85
CA THR A 121 8.53 -2.84 -4.17
C THR A 121 7.59 -3.59 -5.12
N MET A 122 6.84 -2.88 -5.95
CA MET A 122 5.97 -3.49 -6.95
C MET A 122 6.77 -4.30 -7.97
N PHE A 123 7.86 -3.73 -8.47
CA PHE A 123 8.75 -4.42 -9.40
C PHE A 123 9.33 -5.70 -8.79
N LEU A 124 9.88 -5.62 -7.57
CA LEU A 124 10.44 -6.78 -6.87
C LEU A 124 9.40 -7.86 -6.58
N ARG A 125 8.16 -7.49 -6.24
CA ARG A 125 7.08 -8.47 -6.01
C ARG A 125 6.75 -9.25 -7.28
N VAL A 126 6.64 -8.57 -8.41
CA VAL A 126 6.38 -9.22 -9.70
C VAL A 126 7.52 -10.17 -10.07
N LEU A 127 8.77 -9.73 -9.95
CA LEU A 127 9.93 -10.58 -10.20
C LEU A 127 9.99 -11.79 -9.28
N THR A 128 9.77 -11.60 -7.99
CA THR A 128 9.79 -12.69 -7.01
C THR A 128 8.70 -13.71 -7.31
N ALA A 129 7.49 -13.27 -7.66
CA ALA A 129 6.41 -14.16 -8.04
C ALA A 129 6.73 -14.97 -9.30
N GLN A 130 7.32 -14.33 -10.31
CA GLN A 130 7.72 -14.99 -11.55
C GLN A 130 8.83 -16.03 -11.31
N ILE A 131 9.86 -15.68 -10.53
CA ILE A 131 10.95 -16.60 -10.19
C ILE A 131 10.40 -17.80 -9.42
N LEU A 132 9.48 -17.56 -8.49
CA LEU A 132 8.90 -18.63 -7.68
C LEU A 132 8.08 -19.61 -8.54
N ILE A 133 7.28 -19.09 -9.49
CA ILE A 133 6.53 -19.92 -10.43
C ILE A 133 7.48 -20.76 -11.28
N LEU A 134 8.53 -20.13 -11.83
CA LEU A 134 9.52 -20.85 -12.67
C LEU A 134 10.33 -21.90 -11.89
N ALA A 135 10.55 -21.67 -10.60
CA ALA A 135 11.29 -22.61 -9.75
C ALA A 135 10.44 -23.81 -9.28
N LEU A 136 9.10 -23.63 -9.27
CA LEU A 136 8.15 -24.68 -8.84
C LEU A 136 7.49 -25.42 -10.00
N ALA A 137 7.61 -24.89 -11.23
CA ALA A 137 7.12 -25.50 -12.46
C ALA A 137 8.15 -26.49 -13.04
#